data_98c8489442f449ee1ca0cc854db4c003
#
_entry.id   98c8489442f449ee1ca0cc854db4c003
#
_cell.length_a   1.000
_cell.length_b   1.000
_cell.length_c   1.000
_cell.angle_alpha   90.00
_cell.angle_beta   90.00
_cell.angle_gamma   90.00
#
_symmetry.space_group_name_H-M   'P 1'
#
loop_
_entity.id
_entity.type
_entity.pdbx_description
1 polymer ?
#
loop_
_entity_poly.entity_id
_entity_poly.type
_entity_poly.pdbx_seq_one_letter_code
_entity_poly.pdbx_strand_id
1 'polypeptide(L)'
;MTDSNVSRQALQARLAPFGQEGVLRFWDELDSAGQNQLAAQIQDLDLDQLATLLAGEDVKQDFAAMADRAMSPPSVLADGTGAAWSVEEAVKQGEAALAAGEVGAILVAGGQGTRLGFDQPKGMFPAGPVSNRTLFQIFADRLIAIGSRYNVEVPWYVMTSDATDADTRSYFESNGYLGLNPDQVRIFKQGTMPAVDAATGKLLMASKDSLALSPDGHGGTVRALDKTGCLDDADARGVKYLAYIQVDNPLANLCDPALIGHHVMAASEMTTQVVRKRYATEKVGNIVLVDGKVNVIEYSDLPESSAKATAPDGSLKLWAGSIGIHVIDVAFLRRMSRSADALPFHRASKKVGFVDDSGLPVGPDEPNATKFERFIFDLLPSAENAFVVEGLPSEAFAPIKNAEGAPTDTASLARKAISDLHKRWLVAAGAGVADGVQVEISPRFALSADELREKIPASSKIDSDRYFDA
;
A
#
# COMPACT_ATOMS: atom_id res chain seq x y z
N MET A 1 25.04 -20.88 11.60
CA MET A 1 25.83 -20.51 10.43
C MET A 1 26.24 -21.81 9.76
N THR A 2 25.47 -22.26 8.79
CA THR A 2 25.80 -23.41 7.95
C THR A 2 26.38 -22.82 6.66
N ASP A 3 27.72 -22.88 6.53
CA ASP A 3 28.45 -22.66 5.27
C ASP A 3 28.05 -23.76 4.27
N SER A 4 26.89 -23.66 3.66
CA SER A 4 26.56 -24.43 2.47
C SER A 4 27.09 -23.65 1.26
N ASN A 5 28.37 -23.86 0.98
CA ASN A 5 29.01 -23.35 -0.25
C ASN A 5 28.31 -24.03 -1.45
N VAL A 6 27.25 -23.39 -1.97
CA VAL A 6 26.50 -23.91 -3.12
C VAL A 6 27.41 -23.87 -4.33
N SER A 7 27.71 -25.01 -4.91
CA SER A 7 28.63 -25.09 -6.05
C SER A 7 28.01 -24.44 -7.31
N ARG A 8 28.85 -23.80 -8.13
CA ARG A 8 28.46 -23.31 -9.46
C ARG A 8 27.71 -24.36 -10.27
N GLN A 9 28.16 -25.63 -10.21
CA GLN A 9 27.54 -26.74 -10.91
C GLN A 9 26.08 -26.98 -10.48
N ALA A 10 25.79 -26.89 -9.17
CA ALA A 10 24.43 -27.04 -8.65
C ALA A 10 23.51 -25.90 -9.12
N LEU A 11 24.02 -24.66 -9.12
CA LEU A 11 23.28 -23.51 -9.64
C LEU A 11 23.04 -23.63 -11.15
N GLN A 12 24.05 -24.07 -11.90
CA GLN A 12 23.92 -24.30 -13.35
C GLN A 12 22.86 -25.35 -13.65
N ALA A 13 22.86 -26.47 -12.92
CA ALA A 13 21.86 -27.53 -13.08
C ALA A 13 20.43 -27.05 -12.76
N ARG A 14 20.28 -26.11 -11.81
CA ARG A 14 18.99 -25.47 -11.46
C ARG A 14 18.50 -24.52 -12.56
N LEU A 15 19.39 -23.73 -13.17
CA LEU A 15 19.06 -22.70 -14.17
C LEU A 15 18.90 -23.23 -15.59
N ALA A 16 19.62 -24.32 -15.95
CA ALA A 16 19.67 -24.86 -17.29
C ALA A 16 18.31 -25.26 -17.88
N PRO A 17 17.37 -25.89 -17.13
CA PRO A 17 16.05 -26.23 -17.66
C PRO A 17 15.25 -25.00 -18.12
N PHE A 18 15.58 -23.84 -17.59
CA PHE A 18 14.90 -22.57 -17.88
C PHE A 18 15.72 -21.66 -18.81
N GLY A 19 16.90 -22.12 -19.21
CA GLY A 19 17.81 -21.37 -20.08
C GLY A 19 18.32 -20.09 -19.46
N GLN A 20 18.49 -20.03 -18.14
CA GLN A 20 18.88 -18.81 -17.39
C GLN A 20 20.33 -18.85 -16.86
N GLU A 21 21.16 -19.76 -17.39
CA GLU A 21 22.56 -19.96 -16.94
C GLU A 21 23.45 -18.74 -17.15
N GLY A 22 23.03 -17.81 -18.02
CA GLY A 22 23.76 -16.59 -18.33
C GLY A 22 24.06 -15.72 -17.10
N VAL A 23 23.31 -15.85 -16.00
CA VAL A 23 23.58 -15.11 -14.75
C VAL A 23 24.84 -15.61 -14.03
N LEU A 24 25.37 -16.78 -14.39
CA LEU A 24 26.61 -17.31 -13.82
C LEU A 24 27.88 -16.94 -14.61
N ARG A 25 27.77 -16.07 -15.63
CA ARG A 25 28.89 -15.73 -16.51
C ARG A 25 30.09 -15.09 -15.81
N PHE A 26 29.85 -14.39 -14.67
CA PHE A 26 30.90 -13.73 -13.88
C PHE A 26 31.28 -14.52 -12.63
N TRP A 27 30.71 -15.74 -12.40
CA TRP A 27 30.88 -16.49 -11.15
C TRP A 27 32.35 -16.66 -10.71
N ASP A 28 33.23 -16.98 -11.67
CA ASP A 28 34.65 -17.24 -11.39
C ASP A 28 35.45 -15.95 -11.11
N GLU A 29 34.87 -14.77 -11.35
CA GLU A 29 35.47 -13.47 -11.04
C GLU A 29 35.06 -12.98 -9.64
N LEU A 30 34.04 -13.60 -9.02
CA LEU A 30 33.49 -13.17 -7.74
C LEU A 30 34.33 -13.72 -6.59
N ASP A 31 34.43 -12.93 -5.53
CA ASP A 31 34.88 -13.44 -4.23
C ASP A 31 33.79 -14.30 -3.54
N SER A 32 34.13 -14.89 -2.40
CA SER A 32 33.21 -15.75 -1.68
C SER A 32 31.93 -15.04 -1.21
N ALA A 33 32.00 -13.73 -0.93
CA ALA A 33 30.83 -12.96 -0.51
C ALA A 33 29.86 -12.75 -1.71
N GLY A 34 30.37 -12.35 -2.87
CA GLY A 34 29.60 -12.19 -4.09
C GLY A 34 29.01 -13.51 -4.59
N GLN A 35 29.78 -14.62 -4.51
CA GLN A 35 29.26 -15.95 -4.85
C GLN A 35 28.10 -16.35 -3.94
N ASN A 36 28.24 -16.14 -2.63
CA ASN A 36 27.16 -16.46 -1.67
C ASN A 36 25.93 -15.59 -1.90
N GLN A 37 26.10 -14.30 -2.18
CA GLN A 37 25.00 -13.39 -2.48
C GLN A 37 24.24 -13.84 -3.72
N LEU A 38 24.92 -14.07 -4.83
CA LEU A 38 24.28 -14.51 -6.07
C LEU A 38 23.61 -15.88 -5.93
N ALA A 39 24.29 -16.82 -5.22
CA ALA A 39 23.74 -18.13 -4.94
C ALA A 39 22.44 -18.06 -4.15
N ALA A 40 22.41 -17.25 -3.09
CA ALA A 40 21.20 -17.05 -2.28
C ALA A 40 20.05 -16.48 -3.10
N GLN A 41 20.30 -15.48 -3.94
CA GLN A 41 19.28 -14.91 -4.83
C GLN A 41 18.74 -15.95 -5.81
N ILE A 42 19.60 -16.73 -6.46
CA ILE A 42 19.19 -17.80 -7.40
C ILE A 42 18.38 -18.89 -6.68
N GLN A 43 18.74 -19.23 -5.45
CA GLN A 43 18.02 -20.25 -4.66
C GLN A 43 16.62 -19.78 -4.25
N ASP A 44 16.43 -18.49 -3.99
CA ASP A 44 15.12 -17.91 -3.60
C ASP A 44 14.18 -17.69 -4.80
N LEU A 45 14.68 -17.81 -6.06
CA LEU A 45 13.84 -17.70 -7.25
C LEU A 45 12.90 -18.90 -7.39
N ASP A 46 11.63 -18.62 -7.66
CA ASP A 46 10.66 -19.59 -8.20
C ASP A 46 10.77 -19.60 -9.74
N LEU A 47 11.65 -20.49 -10.25
CA LEU A 47 11.92 -20.58 -11.69
C LEU A 47 10.77 -21.18 -12.47
N ASP A 48 9.97 -22.06 -11.88
CA ASP A 48 8.77 -22.63 -12.51
C ASP A 48 7.72 -21.54 -12.71
N GLN A 49 7.49 -20.72 -11.67
CA GLN A 49 6.60 -19.56 -11.77
C GLN A 49 7.11 -18.56 -12.82
N LEU A 50 8.41 -18.27 -12.81
CA LEU A 50 9.00 -17.36 -13.80
C LEU A 50 8.82 -17.91 -15.25
N ALA A 51 9.02 -19.20 -15.45
CA ALA A 51 8.82 -19.81 -16.76
C ALA A 51 7.36 -19.72 -17.24
N THR A 52 6.40 -19.99 -16.36
CA THR A 52 4.96 -19.82 -16.64
C THR A 52 4.65 -18.38 -17.03
N LEU A 53 5.19 -17.41 -16.26
CA LEU A 53 5.05 -15.99 -16.57
C LEU A 53 5.63 -15.64 -17.94
N LEU A 54 6.81 -16.16 -18.28
CA LEU A 54 7.47 -15.88 -19.57
C LEU A 54 6.75 -16.53 -20.76
N ALA A 55 6.22 -17.75 -20.59
CA ALA A 55 5.45 -18.45 -21.62
C ALA A 55 4.16 -17.71 -22.01
N GLY A 56 3.69 -16.76 -21.15
CA GLY A 56 2.45 -16.04 -21.39
C GLY A 56 1.21 -16.90 -21.19
N GLU A 57 1.36 -18.00 -20.47
CA GLU A 57 0.30 -18.91 -20.08
C GLU A 57 -0.58 -18.34 -18.97
N ASP A 58 -0.11 -17.26 -18.32
CA ASP A 58 -0.99 -16.41 -17.52
C ASP A 58 -2.14 -15.94 -18.40
N VAL A 59 -3.35 -16.27 -17.99
CA VAL A 59 -4.57 -15.79 -18.64
C VAL A 59 -4.44 -14.27 -18.75
N LYS A 60 -4.13 -13.78 -19.96
CA LYS A 60 -4.19 -12.35 -20.23
C LYS A 60 -5.61 -11.94 -19.93
N GLN A 61 -5.80 -11.29 -18.79
CA GLN A 61 -7.07 -10.69 -18.48
C GLN A 61 -7.37 -9.71 -19.62
N ASP A 62 -8.42 -9.97 -20.38
CA ASP A 62 -8.87 -9.06 -21.43
C ASP A 62 -9.56 -7.88 -20.74
N PHE A 63 -8.75 -6.90 -20.33
CA PHE A 63 -9.24 -5.71 -19.64
C PHE A 63 -10.19 -4.89 -20.51
N ALA A 64 -10.09 -4.95 -21.83
CA ALA A 64 -11.04 -4.29 -22.73
C ALA A 64 -12.41 -4.97 -22.66
N ALA A 65 -12.46 -6.31 -22.82
CA ALA A 65 -13.71 -7.06 -22.66
C ALA A 65 -14.25 -6.98 -21.22
N MET A 66 -13.39 -6.87 -20.23
CA MET A 66 -13.78 -6.67 -18.84
C MET A 66 -14.40 -5.27 -18.65
N ALA A 67 -13.79 -4.23 -19.20
CA ALA A 67 -14.28 -2.84 -19.13
C ALA A 67 -15.64 -2.67 -19.83
N ASP A 68 -15.89 -3.39 -20.92
CA ASP A 68 -17.19 -3.36 -21.63
C ASP A 68 -18.34 -3.89 -20.75
N ARG A 69 -18.07 -4.92 -19.93
CA ARG A 69 -19.05 -5.50 -18.99
C ARG A 69 -19.09 -4.79 -17.64
N ALA A 70 -18.09 -3.93 -17.37
CA ALA A 70 -17.96 -3.27 -16.09
C ALA A 70 -19.11 -2.31 -15.80
N MET A 71 -19.58 -2.38 -14.56
CA MET A 71 -20.53 -1.44 -13.97
C MET A 71 -19.90 -0.79 -12.73
N SER A 72 -20.49 0.32 -12.28
CA SER A 72 -20.14 0.86 -10.96
C SER A 72 -20.43 -0.16 -9.88
N PRO A 73 -19.55 -0.31 -8.88
CA PRO A 73 -19.80 -1.22 -7.78
C PRO A 73 -20.97 -0.71 -6.93
N PRO A 74 -21.79 -1.59 -6.33
CA PRO A 74 -22.66 -1.19 -5.26
C PRO A 74 -21.80 -0.68 -4.11
N SER A 75 -22.10 0.49 -3.58
CA SER A 75 -21.35 1.11 -2.50
C SER A 75 -22.29 1.69 -1.46
N VAL A 76 -21.82 1.78 -0.23
CA VAL A 76 -22.42 2.60 0.81
C VAL A 76 -21.59 3.85 1.01
N LEU A 77 -22.22 4.97 1.36
CA LEU A 77 -21.50 6.18 1.75
C LEU A 77 -20.90 5.99 3.16
N ALA A 78 -19.83 6.72 3.45
CA ALA A 78 -19.21 6.68 4.76
C ALA A 78 -20.15 7.09 5.90
N ASP A 79 -21.21 7.87 5.60
CA ASP A 79 -22.28 8.23 6.52
C ASP A 79 -23.37 7.15 6.70
N GLY A 80 -23.19 5.97 6.14
CA GLY A 80 -24.12 4.83 6.19
C GLY A 80 -25.22 4.86 5.13
N THR A 81 -25.33 5.90 4.33
CA THR A 81 -26.34 5.97 3.26
C THR A 81 -26.14 4.81 2.27
N GLY A 82 -27.19 4.04 2.03
CA GLY A 82 -27.17 2.86 1.15
C GLY A 82 -26.92 1.54 1.87
N ALA A 83 -26.57 1.56 3.18
CA ALA A 83 -26.49 0.39 4.02
C ALA A 83 -27.84 0.02 4.65
N ALA A 84 -27.95 -1.20 5.18
CA ALA A 84 -29.08 -1.63 5.99
C ALA A 84 -28.97 -1.18 7.46
N TRP A 85 -27.92 -0.48 7.81
CA TRP A 85 -27.58 0.04 9.14
C TRP A 85 -27.15 1.48 9.08
N SER A 86 -27.18 2.19 10.21
CA SER A 86 -26.71 3.56 10.32
C SER A 86 -25.19 3.64 10.51
N VAL A 87 -24.58 4.82 10.30
CA VAL A 87 -23.16 5.04 10.57
C VAL A 87 -22.85 4.91 12.06
N GLU A 88 -23.77 5.33 12.94
CA GLU A 88 -23.61 5.19 14.40
C GLU A 88 -23.55 3.72 14.82
N GLU A 89 -24.36 2.86 14.21
CA GLU A 89 -24.30 1.41 14.43
C GLU A 89 -22.96 0.85 13.91
N ALA A 90 -22.51 1.27 12.74
CA ALA A 90 -21.21 0.87 12.20
C ALA A 90 -20.07 1.34 13.11
N VAL A 91 -20.02 2.61 13.51
CA VAL A 91 -19.01 3.13 14.45
C VAL A 91 -18.99 2.33 15.73
N LYS A 92 -20.14 2.05 16.34
CA LYS A 92 -20.25 1.24 17.56
C LYS A 92 -19.67 -0.16 17.39
N GLN A 93 -19.90 -0.81 16.25
CA GLN A 93 -19.33 -2.14 15.97
C GLN A 93 -17.81 -2.07 15.76
N GLY A 94 -17.32 -1.07 15.06
CA GLY A 94 -15.88 -0.86 14.87
C GLY A 94 -15.16 -0.52 16.19
N GLU A 95 -15.76 0.33 17.04
CA GLU A 95 -15.25 0.63 18.38
C GLU A 95 -15.23 -0.63 19.26
N ALA A 96 -16.25 -1.47 19.17
CA ALA A 96 -16.29 -2.73 19.90
C ALA A 96 -15.17 -3.69 19.45
N ALA A 97 -14.90 -3.79 18.14
CA ALA A 97 -13.80 -4.59 17.61
C ALA A 97 -12.43 -4.05 18.04
N LEU A 98 -12.25 -2.71 18.04
CA LEU A 98 -11.03 -2.06 18.52
C LEU A 98 -10.83 -2.33 20.02
N ALA A 99 -11.86 -2.11 20.85
CA ALA A 99 -11.79 -2.33 22.28
C ALA A 99 -11.57 -3.81 22.67
N ALA A 100 -12.02 -4.75 21.82
CA ALA A 100 -11.76 -6.17 21.99
C ALA A 100 -10.33 -6.60 21.56
N GLY A 101 -9.51 -5.69 21.01
CA GLY A 101 -8.18 -6.02 20.48
C GLY A 101 -8.21 -6.86 19.19
N GLU A 102 -9.34 -6.88 18.48
CA GLU A 102 -9.53 -7.67 17.26
C GLU A 102 -8.99 -7.01 15.99
N VAL A 103 -8.41 -5.80 16.10
CA VAL A 103 -7.94 -5.00 14.96
C VAL A 103 -6.43 -4.84 15.00
N GLY A 104 -5.77 -5.09 13.88
CA GLY A 104 -4.37 -4.75 13.63
C GLY A 104 -4.24 -3.79 12.45
N ALA A 105 -3.06 -3.22 12.27
CA ALA A 105 -2.76 -2.26 11.22
C ALA A 105 -1.66 -2.76 10.27
N ILE A 106 -1.85 -2.63 8.97
CA ILE A 106 -0.82 -2.84 7.94
C ILE A 106 -0.48 -1.51 7.30
N LEU A 107 0.81 -1.16 7.28
CA LEU A 107 1.33 -0.04 6.53
C LEU A 107 2.27 -0.51 5.43
N VAL A 108 1.91 -0.27 4.18
CA VAL A 108 2.80 -0.54 3.04
C VAL A 108 3.75 0.62 2.84
N ALA A 109 5.03 0.43 3.17
CA ALA A 109 6.06 1.45 3.23
C ALA A 109 7.35 1.07 2.46
N GLY A 110 7.25 0.17 1.46
CA GLY A 110 8.41 -0.27 0.65
C GLY A 110 8.94 0.76 -0.36
N GLY A 111 8.26 1.90 -0.53
CA GLY A 111 8.62 2.93 -1.50
C GLY A 111 9.72 3.87 -1.02
N GLN A 112 10.68 4.19 -1.94
CA GLN A 112 11.65 5.26 -1.73
C GLN A 112 11.06 6.64 -2.07
N GLY A 113 11.65 7.69 -1.49
CA GLY A 113 11.27 9.08 -1.74
C GLY A 113 11.89 9.72 -2.99
N THR A 114 12.61 8.98 -3.81
CA THR A 114 13.45 9.51 -4.90
C THR A 114 12.71 10.42 -5.87
N ARG A 115 11.45 10.11 -6.21
CA ARG A 115 10.61 10.99 -7.04
C ARG A 115 10.31 12.34 -6.41
N LEU A 116 10.44 12.44 -5.08
CA LEU A 116 10.21 13.65 -4.30
C LEU A 116 11.49 14.46 -4.11
N GLY A 117 12.65 13.98 -4.65
CA GLY A 117 13.97 14.50 -4.33
C GLY A 117 14.40 14.17 -2.89
N PHE A 118 13.93 13.08 -2.34
CA PHE A 118 14.19 12.63 -0.98
C PHE A 118 14.79 11.21 -1.02
N ASP A 119 16.07 11.08 -0.65
CA ASP A 119 16.87 9.87 -0.83
C ASP A 119 16.69 8.84 0.31
N GLN A 120 15.58 8.92 1.07
CA GLN A 120 15.25 8.04 2.18
C GLN A 120 13.91 7.34 1.95
N PRO A 121 13.56 6.33 2.78
CA PRO A 121 12.24 5.72 2.77
C PRO A 121 11.12 6.77 2.85
N LYS A 122 10.10 6.65 2.02
CA LYS A 122 9.00 7.62 1.94
C LYS A 122 8.30 7.84 3.28
N GLY A 123 8.24 6.81 4.14
CA GLY A 123 7.66 6.94 5.48
C GLY A 123 8.36 7.95 6.39
N MET A 124 9.63 8.26 6.11
CA MET A 124 10.42 9.28 6.83
C MET A 124 10.21 10.70 6.27
N PHE A 125 9.43 10.85 5.19
CA PHE A 125 9.17 12.15 4.57
C PHE A 125 8.34 13.06 5.52
N PRO A 126 8.76 14.33 5.76
CA PRO A 126 8.03 15.26 6.62
C PRO A 126 6.75 15.74 5.89
N ALA A 127 5.60 15.28 6.38
CA ALA A 127 4.28 15.55 5.80
C ALA A 127 3.42 16.51 6.63
N GLY A 128 3.69 16.67 7.92
CA GLY A 128 2.94 17.59 8.80
C GLY A 128 3.06 19.05 8.34
N PRO A 129 1.93 19.77 8.15
CA PRO A 129 1.97 21.14 7.61
C PRO A 129 2.59 22.16 8.56
N VAL A 130 2.54 21.93 9.88
CA VAL A 130 3.09 22.81 10.92
C VAL A 130 4.15 22.10 11.74
N SER A 131 3.89 20.85 12.14
CA SER A 131 4.79 20.06 12.99
C SER A 131 6.01 19.51 12.26
N ASN A 132 5.95 19.39 10.92
CA ASN A 132 6.91 18.62 10.13
C ASN A 132 7.02 17.13 10.54
N ARG A 133 6.00 16.57 11.20
CA ARG A 133 5.97 15.14 11.52
C ARG A 133 6.08 14.31 10.24
N THR A 134 6.85 13.24 10.32
CA THR A 134 6.99 12.31 9.20
C THR A 134 5.71 11.50 9.02
N LEU A 135 5.54 10.89 7.85
CA LEU A 135 4.41 9.98 7.59
C LEU A 135 4.35 8.86 8.64
N PHE A 136 5.49 8.26 9.00
CA PHE A 136 5.54 7.27 10.08
C PHE A 136 5.04 7.83 11.42
N GLN A 137 5.45 9.05 11.79
CA GLN A 137 5.03 9.67 13.05
C GLN A 137 3.52 9.97 13.06
N ILE A 138 2.95 10.45 11.95
CA ILE A 138 1.51 10.71 11.83
C ILE A 138 0.70 9.43 12.10
N PHE A 139 1.10 8.30 11.50
CA PHE A 139 0.40 7.03 11.71
C PHE A 139 0.66 6.44 13.10
N ALA A 140 1.87 6.57 13.64
CA ALA A 140 2.18 6.16 15.01
C ALA A 140 1.35 6.94 16.04
N ASP A 141 1.26 8.26 15.90
CA ASP A 141 0.43 9.10 16.78
C ASP A 141 -1.04 8.67 16.76
N ARG A 142 -1.53 8.26 15.59
CA ARG A 142 -2.89 7.75 15.47
C ARG A 142 -3.08 6.42 16.19
N LEU A 143 -2.15 5.48 16.08
CA LEU A 143 -2.21 4.20 16.80
C LEU A 143 -2.09 4.41 18.32
N ILE A 144 -1.25 5.36 18.76
CA ILE A 144 -1.17 5.76 20.17
C ILE A 144 -2.51 6.30 20.67
N ALA A 145 -3.14 7.18 19.90
CA ALA A 145 -4.44 7.76 20.25
C ALA A 145 -5.54 6.71 20.34
N ILE A 146 -5.59 5.80 19.38
CA ILE A 146 -6.53 4.65 19.36
C ILE A 146 -6.26 3.75 20.56
N GLY A 147 -5.00 3.39 20.81
CA GLY A 147 -4.60 2.57 21.94
C GLY A 147 -5.03 3.17 23.27
N SER A 148 -4.81 4.49 23.44
CA SER A 148 -5.24 5.21 24.63
C SER A 148 -6.76 5.26 24.80
N ARG A 149 -7.51 5.46 23.71
CA ARG A 149 -8.98 5.55 23.73
C ARG A 149 -9.63 4.24 24.13
N TYR A 150 -9.18 3.14 23.55
CA TYR A 150 -9.81 1.82 23.72
C TYR A 150 -9.08 0.93 24.73
N ASN A 151 -7.99 1.43 25.33
CA ASN A 151 -7.13 0.70 26.27
C ASN A 151 -6.60 -0.61 25.68
N VAL A 152 -6.05 -0.54 24.46
CA VAL A 152 -5.50 -1.68 23.70
C VAL A 152 -4.16 -1.31 23.06
N GLU A 153 -3.36 -2.31 22.74
CA GLU A 153 -2.21 -2.16 21.85
C GLU A 153 -2.60 -2.68 20.47
N VAL A 154 -2.70 -1.80 19.46
CA VAL A 154 -2.99 -2.19 18.08
C VAL A 154 -1.70 -2.67 17.42
N PRO A 155 -1.56 -3.97 17.05
CA PRO A 155 -0.37 -4.46 16.37
C PRO A 155 -0.15 -3.74 15.04
N TRP A 156 1.08 -3.31 14.77
CA TRP A 156 1.43 -2.57 13.57
C TRP A 156 2.42 -3.33 12.70
N TYR A 157 1.97 -3.82 11.56
CA TYR A 157 2.75 -4.55 10.57
C TYR A 157 3.22 -3.58 9.48
N VAL A 158 4.51 -3.23 9.49
CA VAL A 158 5.11 -2.27 8.55
C VAL A 158 5.86 -3.02 7.48
N MET A 159 5.34 -3.00 6.25
CA MET A 159 5.99 -3.64 5.11
C MET A 159 7.02 -2.72 4.47
N THR A 160 8.25 -3.20 4.36
CA THR A 160 9.37 -2.54 3.69
C THR A 160 9.77 -3.28 2.41
N SER A 161 10.75 -2.75 1.70
CA SER A 161 11.46 -3.41 0.59
C SER A 161 12.93 -3.55 0.94
N ASP A 162 13.71 -4.29 0.15
CA ASP A 162 15.16 -4.38 0.35
C ASP A 162 15.83 -3.01 0.39
N ALA A 163 15.32 -2.07 -0.42
CA ALA A 163 15.87 -0.72 -0.50
C ALA A 163 15.51 0.19 0.69
N THR A 164 14.53 -0.18 1.51
CA THR A 164 14.01 0.67 2.59
C THR A 164 14.07 0.02 3.97
N ASP A 165 14.36 -1.29 4.07
CA ASP A 165 14.25 -2.03 5.33
C ASP A 165 15.24 -1.56 6.38
N ALA A 166 16.53 -1.48 6.03
CA ALA A 166 17.59 -1.11 6.98
C ALA A 166 17.36 0.30 7.55
N ASP A 167 17.09 1.28 6.68
CA ASP A 167 16.87 2.66 7.10
C ASP A 167 15.58 2.80 7.92
N THR A 168 14.52 2.08 7.55
CA THR A 168 13.26 2.08 8.31
C THR A 168 13.46 1.50 9.71
N ARG A 169 14.15 0.36 9.86
CA ARG A 169 14.46 -0.23 11.17
C ARG A 169 15.28 0.71 12.02
N SER A 170 16.36 1.26 11.47
CA SER A 170 17.22 2.22 12.15
C SER A 170 16.44 3.46 12.60
N TYR A 171 15.52 3.94 11.75
CA TYR A 171 14.66 5.08 12.08
C TYR A 171 13.73 4.77 13.26
N PHE A 172 13.05 3.62 13.27
CA PHE A 172 12.20 3.22 14.39
C PHE A 172 12.98 3.06 15.68
N GLU A 173 14.11 2.35 15.65
CA GLU A 173 14.97 2.16 16.82
C GLU A 173 15.51 3.48 17.37
N SER A 174 16.05 4.34 16.50
CA SER A 174 16.64 5.63 16.89
C SER A 174 15.62 6.64 17.42
N ASN A 175 14.33 6.48 17.06
CA ASN A 175 13.24 7.33 17.52
C ASN A 175 12.33 6.65 18.54
N GLY A 176 12.83 5.61 19.26
CA GLY A 176 12.09 4.95 20.34
C GLY A 176 10.75 4.38 19.88
N TYR A 177 10.74 3.74 18.71
CA TYR A 177 9.54 3.20 18.05
C TYR A 177 8.39 4.21 17.94
N LEU A 178 8.75 5.51 17.83
CA LEU A 178 7.82 6.62 17.69
C LEU A 178 6.83 6.77 18.86
N GLY A 179 7.19 6.24 20.03
CA GLY A 179 6.38 6.22 21.24
C GLY A 179 5.44 5.02 21.39
N LEU A 180 5.48 4.09 20.46
CA LEU A 180 4.78 2.80 20.55
C LEU A 180 5.61 1.77 21.35
N ASN A 181 4.95 0.74 21.89
CA ASN A 181 5.64 -0.41 22.45
C ASN A 181 6.40 -1.14 21.31
N PRO A 182 7.71 -1.43 21.44
CA PRO A 182 8.46 -2.17 20.42
C PRO A 182 7.82 -3.51 20.04
N ASP A 183 7.21 -4.23 20.98
CA ASP A 183 6.54 -5.51 20.71
C ASP A 183 5.25 -5.37 19.90
N GLN A 184 4.71 -4.15 19.80
CA GLN A 184 3.54 -3.82 18.99
C GLN A 184 3.92 -3.67 17.50
N VAL A 185 5.20 -3.39 17.19
CA VAL A 185 5.66 -3.06 15.83
C VAL A 185 6.43 -4.22 15.23
N ARG A 186 5.96 -4.74 14.11
CA ARG A 186 6.66 -5.74 13.30
C ARG A 186 6.99 -5.18 11.93
N ILE A 187 8.28 -5.01 11.65
CA ILE A 187 8.78 -4.59 10.35
C ILE A 187 9.14 -5.84 9.56
N PHE A 188 8.57 -6.00 8.37
CA PHE A 188 8.79 -7.14 7.50
C PHE A 188 9.03 -6.72 6.06
N LYS A 189 9.80 -7.50 5.31
CA LYS A 189 10.07 -7.22 3.89
C LYS A 189 9.07 -7.90 2.98
N GLN A 190 8.64 -7.18 1.94
CA GLN A 190 7.92 -7.77 0.81
C GLN A 190 8.85 -8.68 0.00
N GLY A 191 8.26 -9.54 -0.82
CA GLY A 191 9.00 -10.37 -1.76
C GLY A 191 9.63 -9.57 -2.90
N THR A 192 10.53 -10.21 -3.61
CA THR A 192 11.14 -9.65 -4.82
C THR A 192 10.92 -10.57 -6.02
N MET A 193 10.86 -9.96 -7.19
CA MET A 193 10.83 -10.65 -8.47
C MET A 193 12.01 -10.17 -9.34
N PRO A 194 12.63 -11.08 -10.10
CA PRO A 194 13.67 -10.69 -11.02
C PRO A 194 13.08 -9.94 -12.22
N ALA A 195 13.79 -8.89 -12.66
CA ALA A 195 13.52 -8.29 -13.95
C ALA A 195 14.12 -9.16 -15.07
N VAL A 196 13.40 -9.27 -16.16
CA VAL A 196 13.86 -10.00 -17.34
C VAL A 196 13.98 -9.07 -18.53
N ASP A 197 14.91 -9.34 -19.40
CA ASP A 197 15.05 -8.65 -20.68
C ASP A 197 13.75 -8.82 -21.51
N ALA A 198 13.21 -7.71 -21.99
CA ALA A 198 11.92 -7.69 -22.66
C ALA A 198 11.87 -8.48 -23.98
N ALA A 199 13.03 -8.60 -24.68
CA ALA A 199 13.12 -9.25 -25.96
C ALA A 199 13.43 -10.75 -25.84
N THR A 200 14.26 -11.14 -24.87
CA THR A 200 14.79 -12.52 -24.76
C THR A 200 14.22 -13.29 -23.58
N GLY A 201 13.58 -12.65 -22.62
CA GLY A 201 13.11 -13.26 -21.36
C GLY A 201 14.24 -13.72 -20.42
N LYS A 202 15.48 -13.28 -20.66
CA LYS A 202 16.62 -13.64 -19.82
C LYS A 202 16.66 -12.77 -18.56
N LEU A 203 17.05 -13.39 -17.46
CA LEU A 203 17.29 -12.69 -16.20
C LEU A 203 18.33 -11.57 -16.37
N LEU A 204 18.02 -10.37 -15.89
CA LEU A 204 18.97 -9.26 -15.87
C LEU A 204 19.78 -9.28 -14.57
N MET A 205 21.04 -8.84 -14.66
CA MET A 205 21.93 -8.67 -13.51
C MET A 205 22.12 -7.18 -13.23
N ALA A 206 21.95 -6.76 -11.98
CA ALA A 206 22.22 -5.39 -11.54
C ALA A 206 23.72 -5.13 -11.37
N SER A 207 24.48 -6.16 -10.94
CA SER A 207 25.93 -6.18 -10.82
C SER A 207 26.43 -7.61 -11.16
N LYS A 208 27.75 -7.82 -11.15
CA LYS A 208 28.34 -9.15 -11.42
C LYS A 208 27.89 -10.21 -10.39
N ASP A 209 27.54 -9.80 -9.20
CA ASP A 209 27.18 -10.63 -8.03
C ASP A 209 25.71 -10.53 -7.64
N SER A 210 24.87 -9.81 -8.41
CA SER A 210 23.47 -9.59 -8.07
C SER A 210 22.54 -9.58 -9.27
N LEU A 211 21.41 -10.24 -9.13
CA LEU A 211 20.30 -10.14 -10.08
C LEU A 211 19.64 -8.75 -10.01
N ALA A 212 19.04 -8.32 -11.12
CA ALA A 212 18.20 -7.13 -11.13
C ALA A 212 16.82 -7.45 -10.51
N LEU A 213 16.77 -7.42 -9.18
CA LEU A 213 15.56 -7.68 -8.43
C LEU A 213 14.73 -6.40 -8.26
N SER A 214 13.43 -6.55 -8.20
CA SER A 214 12.49 -5.48 -7.86
C SER A 214 11.41 -6.00 -6.93
N PRO A 215 10.81 -5.12 -6.10
CA PRO A 215 9.66 -5.50 -5.31
C PRO A 215 8.58 -6.17 -6.15
N ASP A 216 7.93 -7.22 -5.61
CA ASP A 216 6.88 -7.98 -6.27
C ASP A 216 5.49 -7.30 -6.24
N GLY A 217 5.49 -5.99 -5.94
CA GLY A 217 4.29 -5.17 -5.81
C GLY A 217 3.65 -5.25 -4.42
N HIS A 218 2.71 -4.34 -4.17
CA HIS A 218 2.04 -4.31 -2.85
C HIS A 218 1.09 -5.50 -2.59
N GLY A 219 0.80 -6.34 -3.58
CA GLY A 219 0.14 -7.63 -3.40
C GLY A 219 1.05 -8.68 -2.79
N GLY A 220 2.37 -8.53 -2.90
CA GLY A 220 3.36 -9.35 -2.19
C GLY A 220 3.18 -9.35 -0.67
N THR A 221 2.48 -8.32 -0.13
CA THR A 221 2.08 -8.25 1.29
C THR A 221 1.49 -9.56 1.81
N VAL A 222 0.61 -10.21 1.02
CA VAL A 222 -0.11 -11.42 1.45
C VAL A 222 0.85 -12.56 1.79
N ARG A 223 1.75 -12.87 0.86
CA ARG A 223 2.76 -13.92 1.08
C ARG A 223 3.80 -13.51 2.13
N ALA A 224 4.18 -12.24 2.13
CA ALA A 224 5.18 -11.74 3.08
C ALA A 224 4.67 -11.80 4.52
N LEU A 225 3.42 -11.45 4.80
CA LEU A 225 2.80 -11.58 6.12
C LEU A 225 2.84 -13.01 6.65
N ASP A 226 2.56 -14.00 5.80
CA ASP A 226 2.58 -15.42 6.17
C ASP A 226 4.02 -15.91 6.37
N LYS A 227 4.91 -15.70 5.37
CA LYS A 227 6.32 -16.14 5.38
C LYS A 227 7.10 -15.58 6.58
N THR A 228 6.78 -14.38 7.04
CA THR A 228 7.47 -13.71 8.16
C THR A 228 6.81 -13.94 9.52
N GLY A 229 5.75 -14.75 9.59
CA GLY A 229 5.03 -15.06 10.83
C GLY A 229 4.15 -13.91 11.35
N CYS A 230 3.89 -12.88 10.53
CA CYS A 230 3.01 -11.78 10.93
C CYS A 230 1.55 -12.22 11.08
N LEU A 231 1.08 -13.16 10.23
CA LEU A 231 -0.27 -13.73 10.39
C LEU A 231 -0.37 -14.59 11.65
N ASP A 232 0.69 -15.34 12.01
CA ASP A 232 0.72 -16.13 13.24
C ASP A 232 0.71 -15.23 14.49
N ASP A 233 1.43 -14.09 14.43
CA ASP A 233 1.39 -13.08 15.48
C ASP A 233 -0.01 -12.45 15.61
N ALA A 234 -0.65 -12.14 14.49
CA ALA A 234 -2.01 -11.61 14.47
C ALA A 234 -3.00 -12.60 15.14
N ASP A 235 -2.96 -13.88 14.77
CA ASP A 235 -3.78 -14.94 15.38
C ASP A 235 -3.50 -15.08 16.87
N ALA A 236 -2.22 -15.08 17.29
CA ALA A 236 -1.82 -15.21 18.70
C ALA A 236 -2.32 -14.04 19.56
N ARG A 237 -2.48 -12.85 18.96
CA ARG A 237 -3.04 -11.66 19.61
C ARG A 237 -4.57 -11.58 19.54
N GLY A 238 -5.23 -12.50 18.83
CA GLY A 238 -6.69 -12.48 18.62
C GLY A 238 -7.16 -11.46 17.59
N VAL A 239 -6.25 -10.96 16.73
CA VAL A 239 -6.61 -10.04 15.64
C VAL A 239 -7.43 -10.78 14.58
N LYS A 240 -8.56 -10.22 14.22
CA LYS A 240 -9.47 -10.73 13.19
C LYS A 240 -9.44 -9.88 11.92
N TYR A 241 -9.23 -8.58 12.07
CA TYR A 241 -9.33 -7.59 11.01
C TYR A 241 -8.02 -6.80 10.89
N LEU A 242 -7.50 -6.63 9.68
CA LEU A 242 -6.33 -5.83 9.40
C LEU A 242 -6.72 -4.59 8.59
N ALA A 243 -6.55 -3.42 9.18
CA ALA A 243 -6.69 -2.14 8.50
C ALA A 243 -5.43 -1.88 7.67
N TYR A 244 -5.56 -1.87 6.35
CA TYR A 244 -4.47 -1.75 5.38
C TYR A 244 -4.46 -0.36 4.76
N ILE A 245 -3.31 0.30 4.77
CA ILE A 245 -3.08 1.57 4.08
C ILE A 245 -1.70 1.61 3.40
N GLN A 246 -1.55 2.54 2.45
CA GLN A 246 -0.26 2.89 1.87
C GLN A 246 0.33 4.13 2.54
N VAL A 247 1.65 4.14 2.76
CA VAL A 247 2.36 5.17 3.54
C VAL A 247 2.29 6.57 2.92
N ASP A 248 2.03 6.66 1.62
CA ASP A 248 2.09 7.94 0.90
C ASP A 248 0.83 8.80 1.03
N ASN A 249 -0.23 8.30 1.68
CA ASN A 249 -1.47 9.04 1.87
C ASN A 249 -1.65 9.47 3.34
N PRO A 250 -1.20 10.66 3.77
CA PRO A 250 -1.32 11.12 5.16
C PRO A 250 -2.75 11.35 5.63
N LEU A 251 -3.74 11.44 4.73
CA LEU A 251 -5.15 11.52 5.10
C LEU A 251 -5.80 10.14 5.33
N ALA A 252 -5.09 9.04 5.06
CA ALA A 252 -5.65 7.71 5.31
C ALA A 252 -5.97 7.53 6.80
N ASN A 253 -7.25 7.29 7.08
CA ASN A 253 -7.76 7.11 8.45
C ASN A 253 -7.48 5.67 8.92
N LEU A 254 -6.23 5.39 9.32
CA LEU A 254 -5.81 4.06 9.78
C LEU A 254 -6.63 3.63 11.00
N CYS A 255 -7.21 2.43 10.95
CA CYS A 255 -8.11 1.88 11.97
C CYS A 255 -9.35 2.78 12.23
N ASP A 256 -9.98 3.25 11.15
CA ASP A 256 -11.23 4.00 11.22
C ASP A 256 -12.38 3.15 11.79
N PRO A 257 -12.99 3.52 12.93
CA PRO A 257 -14.09 2.76 13.50
C PRO A 257 -15.28 2.61 12.55
N ALA A 258 -15.61 3.63 11.76
CA ALA A 258 -16.72 3.54 10.81
C ALA A 258 -16.45 2.50 9.72
N LEU A 259 -15.26 2.54 9.11
CA LEU A 259 -14.88 1.59 8.05
C LEU A 259 -14.80 0.14 8.57
N ILE A 260 -14.20 -0.04 9.76
CA ILE A 260 -14.14 -1.35 10.43
C ILE A 260 -15.57 -1.84 10.75
N GLY A 261 -16.42 -0.97 11.24
CA GLY A 261 -17.80 -1.32 11.57
C GLY A 261 -18.62 -1.70 10.34
N HIS A 262 -18.48 -0.96 9.24
CA HIS A 262 -19.10 -1.35 7.95
C HIS A 262 -18.62 -2.73 7.49
N HIS A 263 -17.32 -3.03 7.62
CA HIS A 263 -16.74 -4.33 7.30
C HIS A 263 -17.36 -5.47 8.16
N VAL A 264 -17.43 -5.27 9.47
CA VAL A 264 -17.98 -6.24 10.41
C VAL A 264 -19.49 -6.48 10.14
N MET A 265 -20.26 -5.41 9.97
CA MET A 265 -21.71 -5.51 9.74
C MET A 265 -22.05 -6.08 8.36
N ALA A 266 -21.22 -5.86 7.37
CA ALA A 266 -21.35 -6.50 6.06
C ALA A 266 -20.92 -7.98 6.07
N ALA A 267 -20.33 -8.49 7.14
CA ALA A 267 -19.62 -9.77 7.18
C ALA A 267 -18.67 -9.91 5.97
N SER A 268 -17.92 -8.87 5.67
CA SER A 268 -17.05 -8.78 4.49
C SER A 268 -15.71 -9.45 4.75
N GLU A 269 -15.18 -10.19 3.78
CA GLU A 269 -13.80 -10.67 3.86
C GLU A 269 -12.78 -9.60 3.45
N MET A 270 -13.20 -8.67 2.58
CA MET A 270 -12.41 -7.52 2.18
C MET A 270 -13.30 -6.32 1.86
N THR A 271 -13.17 -5.27 2.66
CA THR A 271 -13.81 -3.98 2.41
C THR A 271 -12.80 -3.02 1.83
N THR A 272 -13.18 -2.30 0.76
CA THR A 272 -12.34 -1.28 0.14
C THR A 272 -13.01 0.08 0.23
N GLN A 273 -12.22 1.10 0.64
CA GLN A 273 -12.66 2.48 0.56
C GLN A 273 -12.31 3.06 -0.81
N VAL A 274 -13.27 3.72 -1.43
CA VAL A 274 -13.14 4.38 -2.72
C VAL A 274 -13.49 5.86 -2.61
N VAL A 275 -13.04 6.64 -3.57
CA VAL A 275 -13.45 8.03 -3.74
C VAL A 275 -13.95 8.26 -5.16
N ARG A 276 -14.80 9.28 -5.36
CA ARG A 276 -15.16 9.69 -6.70
C ARG A 276 -13.96 10.27 -7.42
N LYS A 277 -13.65 9.76 -8.61
CA LYS A 277 -12.57 10.29 -9.45
C LYS A 277 -12.85 11.77 -9.76
N ARG A 278 -11.82 12.60 -9.69
CA ARG A 278 -11.87 14.02 -10.01
C ARG A 278 -12.08 14.26 -11.52
N TYR A 279 -11.55 13.35 -12.35
CA TYR A 279 -11.66 13.35 -13.82
C TYR A 279 -11.48 11.93 -14.37
N ALA A 280 -11.92 11.72 -15.59
CA ALA A 280 -12.02 10.38 -16.20
C ALA A 280 -10.71 9.57 -16.23
N THR A 281 -9.59 10.23 -16.51
CA THR A 281 -8.26 9.62 -16.68
C THR A 281 -7.37 9.78 -15.43
N GLU A 282 -7.98 9.95 -14.26
CA GLU A 282 -7.24 10.00 -13.00
C GLU A 282 -6.46 8.71 -12.78
N LYS A 283 -5.20 8.84 -12.35
CA LYS A 283 -4.26 7.71 -12.17
C LYS A 283 -4.53 6.96 -10.86
N VAL A 284 -5.69 6.34 -10.78
CA VAL A 284 -6.12 5.46 -9.69
C VAL A 284 -6.72 4.18 -10.28
N GLY A 285 -6.59 3.05 -9.58
CA GLY A 285 -7.29 1.83 -9.96
C GLY A 285 -8.81 2.04 -9.94
N ASN A 286 -9.52 1.49 -10.90
CA ASN A 286 -10.97 1.65 -11.00
C ASN A 286 -11.65 0.45 -10.35
N ILE A 287 -12.35 0.65 -9.24
CA ILE A 287 -13.18 -0.39 -8.62
C ILE A 287 -14.47 -0.53 -9.45
N VAL A 288 -14.73 -1.74 -9.88
CA VAL A 288 -15.84 -2.07 -10.78
C VAL A 288 -16.56 -3.33 -10.31
N LEU A 289 -17.81 -3.50 -10.75
CA LEU A 289 -18.54 -4.75 -10.65
C LEU A 289 -18.50 -5.43 -12.02
N VAL A 290 -17.96 -6.65 -12.09
CA VAL A 290 -17.94 -7.47 -13.30
C VAL A 290 -18.44 -8.86 -12.96
N ASP A 291 -19.44 -9.34 -13.68
CA ASP A 291 -20.03 -10.66 -13.51
C ASP A 291 -20.43 -10.97 -12.05
N GLY A 292 -20.94 -9.94 -11.34
CA GLY A 292 -21.39 -10.03 -9.95
C GLY A 292 -20.27 -9.97 -8.89
N LYS A 293 -19.01 -9.81 -9.29
CA LYS A 293 -17.86 -9.69 -8.39
C LYS A 293 -17.26 -8.29 -8.44
N VAL A 294 -16.80 -7.81 -7.28
CA VAL A 294 -16.01 -6.58 -7.21
C VAL A 294 -14.60 -6.86 -7.74
N ASN A 295 -14.16 -6.04 -8.66
CA ASN A 295 -12.87 -6.15 -9.34
C ASN A 295 -12.18 -4.80 -9.39
N VAL A 296 -10.91 -4.80 -9.84
CA VAL A 296 -10.17 -3.59 -10.17
C VAL A 296 -9.69 -3.65 -11.62
N ILE A 297 -9.78 -2.54 -12.32
CA ILE A 297 -9.09 -2.30 -13.57
C ILE A 297 -8.12 -1.15 -13.35
N GLU A 298 -6.82 -1.42 -13.46
CA GLU A 298 -5.82 -0.36 -13.33
C GLU A 298 -6.00 0.71 -14.41
N TYR A 299 -5.67 1.96 -14.06
CA TYR A 299 -5.80 3.09 -14.99
C TYR A 299 -4.98 2.90 -16.28
N SER A 300 -3.89 2.12 -16.22
CA SER A 300 -3.05 1.77 -17.37
C SER A 300 -3.68 0.74 -18.31
N ASP A 301 -4.59 -0.05 -17.78
CA ASP A 301 -5.23 -1.17 -18.47
C ASP A 301 -6.66 -0.84 -18.91
N LEU A 302 -7.24 0.26 -18.36
CA LEU A 302 -8.57 0.72 -18.71
C LEU A 302 -8.55 1.48 -20.05
N PRO A 303 -9.28 1.02 -21.08
CA PRO A 303 -9.41 1.76 -22.33
C PRO A 303 -9.92 3.18 -22.11
N GLU A 304 -9.34 4.15 -22.81
CA GLU A 304 -9.70 5.58 -22.63
C GLU A 304 -11.19 5.85 -22.91
N SER A 305 -11.78 5.14 -23.88
CA SER A 305 -13.21 5.20 -24.17
C SER A 305 -14.07 4.79 -22.98
N SER A 306 -13.68 3.70 -22.29
CA SER A 306 -14.38 3.20 -21.11
C SER A 306 -14.14 4.12 -19.90
N ALA A 307 -12.92 4.67 -19.76
CA ALA A 307 -12.62 5.65 -18.72
C ALA A 307 -13.50 6.93 -18.83
N LYS A 308 -13.76 7.38 -20.07
CA LYS A 308 -14.56 8.59 -20.38
C LYS A 308 -16.05 8.31 -20.48
N ALA A 309 -16.50 7.06 -20.42
CA ALA A 309 -17.91 6.71 -20.51
C ALA A 309 -18.71 7.36 -19.38
N THR A 310 -19.90 7.87 -19.70
CA THR A 310 -20.79 8.54 -18.75
C THR A 310 -22.07 7.76 -18.54
N ALA A 311 -22.64 7.89 -17.36
CA ALA A 311 -23.99 7.46 -17.03
C ALA A 311 -25.05 8.45 -17.63
N PRO A 312 -26.34 8.08 -17.63
CA PRO A 312 -27.39 8.95 -18.19
C PRO A 312 -27.51 10.34 -17.53
N ASP A 313 -27.04 10.47 -16.29
CA ASP A 313 -27.00 11.73 -15.53
C ASP A 313 -25.78 12.59 -15.85
N GLY A 314 -24.89 12.13 -16.75
CA GLY A 314 -23.65 12.81 -17.14
C GLY A 314 -22.46 12.55 -16.21
N SER A 315 -22.63 11.82 -15.10
CA SER A 315 -21.53 11.41 -14.24
C SER A 315 -20.67 10.33 -14.92
N LEU A 316 -19.44 10.12 -14.42
CA LEU A 316 -18.59 9.02 -14.92
C LEU A 316 -19.25 7.67 -14.65
N LYS A 317 -19.35 6.80 -15.68
CA LYS A 317 -19.84 5.43 -15.52
C LYS A 317 -18.96 4.63 -14.54
N LEU A 318 -17.64 4.73 -14.67
CA LEU A 318 -16.68 4.08 -13.80
C LEU A 318 -16.03 5.15 -12.89
N TRP A 319 -16.77 5.56 -11.87
CA TRP A 319 -16.43 6.68 -11.00
C TRP A 319 -15.56 6.30 -9.80
N ALA A 320 -15.59 5.02 -9.34
CA ALA A 320 -15.00 4.60 -8.07
C ALA A 320 -13.49 4.41 -8.19
N GLY A 321 -12.74 5.37 -7.67
CA GLY A 321 -11.29 5.32 -7.60
C GLY A 321 -10.78 4.61 -6.35
N SER A 322 -9.92 3.61 -6.51
CA SER A 322 -9.21 2.95 -5.39
C SER A 322 -8.17 3.89 -4.81
N ILE A 323 -8.15 4.01 -3.50
CA ILE A 323 -7.18 4.83 -2.76
C ILE A 323 -6.25 4.00 -1.87
N GLY A 324 -6.28 2.67 -2.02
CA GLY A 324 -5.41 1.75 -1.27
C GLY A 324 -5.72 1.67 0.22
N ILE A 325 -6.97 1.88 0.61
CA ILE A 325 -7.46 1.74 1.97
C ILE A 325 -8.40 0.54 2.01
N HIS A 326 -8.08 -0.45 2.86
CA HIS A 326 -8.85 -1.68 2.98
C HIS A 326 -8.98 -2.11 4.44
N VAL A 327 -10.03 -2.88 4.74
CA VAL A 327 -10.11 -3.73 5.93
C VAL A 327 -10.23 -5.15 5.42
N ILE A 328 -9.38 -6.05 5.92
CA ILE A 328 -9.22 -7.42 5.39
C ILE A 328 -9.22 -8.41 6.55
N ASP A 329 -10.01 -9.47 6.44
CA ASP A 329 -10.01 -10.56 7.41
C ASP A 329 -8.66 -11.29 7.43
N VAL A 330 -8.12 -11.56 8.63
CA VAL A 330 -6.91 -12.38 8.82
C VAL A 330 -7.12 -13.77 8.24
N ALA A 331 -8.30 -14.38 8.45
CA ALA A 331 -8.65 -15.68 7.92
C ALA A 331 -8.65 -15.71 6.37
N PHE A 332 -9.14 -14.63 5.74
CA PHE A 332 -9.10 -14.47 4.29
C PHE A 332 -7.66 -14.35 3.78
N LEU A 333 -6.84 -13.48 4.39
CA LEU A 333 -5.42 -13.35 4.03
C LEU A 333 -4.68 -14.68 4.16
N ARG A 334 -4.94 -15.46 5.22
CA ARG A 334 -4.33 -16.77 5.42
C ARG A 334 -4.79 -17.79 4.36
N ARG A 335 -6.06 -17.77 3.96
CA ARG A 335 -6.55 -18.59 2.85
C ARG A 335 -5.84 -18.22 1.55
N MET A 336 -5.70 -16.93 1.28
CA MET A 336 -5.09 -16.43 0.05
C MET A 336 -3.57 -16.61 0.03
N SER A 337 -2.87 -16.53 1.16
CA SER A 337 -1.41 -16.74 1.23
C SER A 337 -0.98 -18.15 0.81
N ARG A 338 -1.86 -19.13 1.00
CA ARG A 338 -1.66 -20.55 0.67
C ARG A 338 -2.08 -20.93 -0.74
N SER A 339 -2.79 -20.07 -1.44
CA SER A 339 -3.21 -20.31 -2.83
C SER A 339 -2.12 -19.82 -3.78
N ALA A 340 -1.68 -20.72 -4.69
CA ALA A 340 -0.66 -20.40 -5.70
C ALA A 340 -1.13 -19.28 -6.64
N ASP A 341 -2.44 -19.29 -6.96
CA ASP A 341 -3.07 -18.40 -7.95
C ASP A 341 -3.88 -17.27 -7.33
N ALA A 342 -3.62 -16.98 -6.03
CA ALA A 342 -4.39 -15.97 -5.29
C ALA A 342 -4.34 -14.58 -5.90
N LEU A 343 -3.18 -14.21 -6.42
CA LEU A 343 -2.91 -12.90 -7.00
C LEU A 343 -2.21 -13.07 -8.35
N PRO A 344 -2.80 -12.61 -9.45
CA PRO A 344 -2.16 -12.59 -10.74
C PRO A 344 -0.95 -11.67 -10.73
N PHE A 345 0.01 -11.94 -11.61
CA PHE A 345 1.09 -11.00 -11.89
C PHE A 345 0.70 -10.06 -13.03
N HIS A 346 0.91 -8.78 -12.79
CA HIS A 346 0.85 -7.75 -13.81
C HIS A 346 2.24 -7.53 -14.40
N ARG A 347 2.31 -7.38 -15.73
CA ARG A 347 3.57 -7.14 -16.44
C ARG A 347 3.73 -5.65 -16.69
N ALA A 348 4.86 -5.09 -16.27
CA ALA A 348 5.19 -3.69 -16.48
C ALA A 348 6.48 -3.57 -17.30
N SER A 349 6.41 -2.89 -18.45
CA SER A 349 7.59 -2.53 -19.23
C SER A 349 8.31 -1.37 -18.55
N LYS A 350 9.58 -1.55 -18.19
CA LYS A 350 10.37 -0.59 -17.41
C LYS A 350 11.77 -0.44 -17.93
N LYS A 351 12.38 0.73 -17.65
CA LYS A 351 13.83 0.91 -17.77
C LYS A 351 14.50 0.30 -16.57
N VAL A 352 15.36 -0.69 -16.77
CA VAL A 352 16.10 -1.37 -15.71
C VAL A 352 17.58 -1.33 -16.05
N GLY A 353 18.38 -0.71 -15.18
CA GLY A 353 19.84 -0.76 -15.30
C GLY A 353 20.33 -2.20 -15.13
N PHE A 354 21.33 -2.58 -15.90
CA PHE A 354 21.91 -3.91 -15.88
C PHE A 354 23.39 -3.89 -16.19
N VAL A 355 24.10 -4.99 -16.02
CA VAL A 355 25.46 -5.16 -16.51
C VAL A 355 25.46 -5.98 -17.81
N ASP A 356 26.20 -5.50 -18.79
CA ASP A 356 26.39 -6.19 -20.08
C ASP A 356 27.27 -7.44 -19.95
N ASP A 357 27.52 -8.12 -21.06
CA ASP A 357 28.38 -9.33 -21.09
C ASP A 357 29.84 -9.06 -20.75
N SER A 358 30.28 -7.81 -20.76
CA SER A 358 31.60 -7.37 -20.29
C SER A 358 31.62 -7.01 -18.81
N GLY A 359 30.46 -7.02 -18.14
CA GLY A 359 30.31 -6.62 -16.73
C GLY A 359 30.27 -5.11 -16.52
N LEU A 360 30.08 -4.34 -17.59
CA LEU A 360 29.94 -2.88 -17.49
C LEU A 360 28.49 -2.47 -17.24
N PRO A 361 28.24 -1.46 -16.40
CA PRO A 361 26.90 -0.98 -16.12
C PRO A 361 26.28 -0.29 -17.36
N VAL A 362 25.04 -0.65 -17.69
CA VAL A 362 24.24 -0.06 -18.77
C VAL A 362 23.00 0.58 -18.18
N GLY A 363 22.81 1.89 -18.44
CA GLY A 363 21.57 2.62 -18.12
C GLY A 363 20.75 2.80 -19.41
N PRO A 364 19.65 2.09 -19.60
CA PRO A 364 18.88 2.17 -20.84
C PRO A 364 18.08 3.48 -20.95
N ASP A 365 18.02 4.05 -22.15
CA ASP A 365 17.22 5.25 -22.43
C ASP A 365 15.74 4.92 -22.68
N GLU A 366 15.44 3.67 -23.07
CA GLU A 366 14.10 3.17 -23.34
C GLU A 366 13.78 1.96 -22.45
N PRO A 367 12.49 1.58 -22.27
CA PRO A 367 12.13 0.37 -21.57
C PRO A 367 12.76 -0.87 -22.21
N ASN A 368 13.55 -1.59 -21.43
CA ASN A 368 14.34 -2.75 -21.85
C ASN A 368 13.95 -4.03 -21.12
N ALA A 369 13.13 -3.93 -20.09
CA ALA A 369 12.84 -5.05 -19.21
C ALA A 369 11.35 -5.16 -18.89
N THR A 370 10.94 -6.40 -18.62
CA THR A 370 9.65 -6.72 -18.00
C THR A 370 9.86 -6.95 -16.50
N LYS A 371 9.07 -6.24 -15.69
CA LYS A 371 8.89 -6.47 -14.25
C LYS A 371 7.55 -7.11 -13.99
N PHE A 372 7.48 -7.90 -12.93
CA PHE A 372 6.28 -8.58 -12.49
C PHE A 372 5.86 -8.06 -11.13
N GLU A 373 4.62 -7.55 -11.03
CA GLU A 373 4.07 -6.96 -9.81
C GLU A 373 2.70 -7.58 -9.50
N ARG A 374 2.38 -7.78 -8.23
CA ARG A 374 1.07 -8.17 -7.73
C ARG A 374 0.42 -7.00 -7.01
N PHE A 375 -0.90 -6.94 -7.06
CA PHE A 375 -1.64 -5.89 -6.39
C PHE A 375 -2.62 -6.47 -5.36
N ILE A 376 -2.69 -5.85 -4.18
CA ILE A 376 -3.54 -6.33 -3.06
C ILE A 376 -5.03 -6.34 -3.44
N PHE A 377 -5.44 -5.42 -4.28
CA PHE A 377 -6.84 -5.31 -4.70
C PHE A 377 -7.29 -6.44 -5.64
N ASP A 378 -6.37 -7.21 -6.23
CA ASP A 378 -6.71 -8.43 -6.99
C ASP A 378 -7.28 -9.54 -6.09
N LEU A 379 -7.25 -9.36 -4.77
CA LEU A 379 -7.96 -10.20 -3.82
C LEU A 379 -9.48 -10.01 -3.88
N LEU A 380 -9.98 -8.84 -4.29
CA LEU A 380 -11.41 -8.51 -4.27
C LEU A 380 -12.30 -9.56 -4.97
N PRO A 381 -11.97 -10.05 -6.18
CA PRO A 381 -12.78 -11.09 -6.85
C PRO A 381 -12.80 -12.44 -6.11
N SER A 382 -11.83 -12.70 -5.24
CA SER A 382 -11.68 -13.93 -4.47
C SER A 382 -12.36 -13.87 -3.10
N ALA A 383 -12.77 -12.68 -2.65
CA ALA A 383 -13.55 -12.51 -1.44
C ALA A 383 -14.98 -13.02 -1.68
N GLU A 384 -15.51 -13.79 -0.72
CA GLU A 384 -16.89 -14.27 -0.78
C GLU A 384 -17.88 -13.11 -0.70
N ASN A 385 -17.51 -12.06 0.06
CA ASN A 385 -18.31 -10.86 0.23
C ASN A 385 -17.38 -9.63 0.26
N ALA A 386 -17.03 -9.10 -0.94
CA ALA A 386 -16.31 -7.85 -1.05
C ALA A 386 -17.27 -6.66 -0.87
N PHE A 387 -16.88 -5.69 -0.04
CA PHE A 387 -17.72 -4.55 0.29
C PHE A 387 -17.04 -3.22 -0.09
N VAL A 388 -17.81 -2.26 -0.58
CA VAL A 388 -17.29 -0.98 -1.07
C VAL A 388 -17.89 0.17 -0.27
N VAL A 389 -17.02 1.01 0.32
CA VAL A 389 -17.41 2.21 1.07
C VAL A 389 -16.89 3.45 0.33
N GLU A 390 -17.79 4.38 0.00
CA GLU A 390 -17.44 5.62 -0.64
C GLU A 390 -17.09 6.68 0.41
N GLY A 391 -15.84 7.19 0.39
CA GLY A 391 -15.39 8.29 1.22
C GLY A 391 -15.31 9.62 0.47
N LEU A 392 -15.21 10.71 1.20
CA LEU A 392 -14.97 12.03 0.64
C LEU A 392 -13.49 12.20 0.28
N PRO A 393 -13.13 12.58 -0.96
CA PRO A 393 -11.73 12.78 -1.35
C PRO A 393 -10.98 13.75 -0.42
N SER A 394 -11.66 14.81 0.01
CA SER A 394 -11.10 15.83 0.90
C SER A 394 -10.79 15.36 2.32
N GLU A 395 -11.21 14.15 2.69
CA GLU A 395 -11.03 13.56 4.02
C GLU A 395 -10.16 12.31 4.00
N ALA A 396 -10.07 11.63 2.85
CA ALA A 396 -9.44 10.32 2.76
C ALA A 396 -8.26 10.24 1.77
N PHE A 397 -8.05 11.24 0.88
CA PHE A 397 -7.09 11.08 -0.20
C PHE A 397 -6.31 12.33 -0.55
N ALA A 398 -5.05 12.40 -0.10
CA ALA A 398 -4.08 13.42 -0.47
C ALA A 398 -2.66 12.83 -0.57
N PRO A 399 -2.41 11.94 -1.56
CA PRO A 399 -1.16 11.20 -1.63
C PRO A 399 0.02 12.11 -2.02
N ILE A 400 1.21 11.73 -1.53
CA ILE A 400 2.49 12.37 -1.86
C ILE A 400 3.23 11.45 -2.84
N LYS A 401 3.12 11.72 -4.14
CA LYS A 401 3.66 10.87 -5.22
C LYS A 401 4.65 11.58 -6.13
N ASN A 402 4.50 12.90 -6.28
CA ASN A 402 5.23 13.70 -7.25
C ASN A 402 6.10 14.77 -6.58
N ALA A 403 7.17 15.17 -7.26
CA ALA A 403 7.99 16.32 -6.86
C ALA A 403 7.17 17.62 -6.86
N GLU A 404 7.64 18.61 -6.12
CA GLU A 404 7.05 19.95 -6.14
C GLU A 404 7.05 20.54 -7.55
N GLY A 405 6.00 21.29 -7.86
CA GLY A 405 5.75 21.85 -9.19
C GLY A 405 4.93 20.95 -10.11
N ALA A 406 4.70 19.69 -9.76
CA ALA A 406 3.74 18.84 -10.47
C ALA A 406 2.29 19.31 -10.18
N PRO A 407 1.35 19.08 -11.12
CA PRO A 407 -0.03 19.57 -10.98
C PRO A 407 -0.85 18.84 -9.89
N THR A 408 -0.43 17.64 -9.50
CA THR A 408 -1.14 16.80 -8.50
C THR A 408 -0.17 16.05 -7.62
N ASP A 409 -0.65 15.62 -6.45
CA ASP A 409 -0.05 14.66 -5.56
C ASP A 409 1.36 15.08 -5.06
N THR A 410 1.57 16.39 -4.85
CA THR A 410 2.79 16.94 -4.27
C THR A 410 2.69 17.05 -2.75
N ALA A 411 3.82 17.20 -2.08
CA ALA A 411 3.86 17.37 -0.63
C ALA A 411 3.14 18.65 -0.18
N SER A 412 3.30 19.75 -0.91
CA SER A 412 2.59 21.01 -0.64
C SER A 412 1.07 20.85 -0.72
N LEU A 413 0.56 20.12 -1.73
CA LEU A 413 -0.87 19.85 -1.86
C LEU A 413 -1.39 18.95 -0.74
N ALA A 414 -0.63 17.95 -0.32
CA ALA A 414 -0.98 17.09 0.80
C ALA A 414 -1.01 17.85 2.14
N ARG A 415 0.00 18.68 2.43
CA ARG A 415 0.01 19.56 3.60
C ARG A 415 -1.18 20.51 3.64
N LYS A 416 -1.51 21.10 2.46
CA LYS A 416 -2.69 21.94 2.33
C LYS A 416 -3.97 21.16 2.64
N ALA A 417 -4.11 19.95 2.10
CA ALA A 417 -5.28 19.10 2.34
C ALA A 417 -5.44 18.72 3.83
N ILE A 418 -4.35 18.39 4.52
CA ILE A 418 -4.35 18.17 5.98
C ILE A 418 -4.83 19.43 6.71
N SER A 419 -4.24 20.57 6.41
CA SER A 419 -4.62 21.84 7.05
C SER A 419 -6.07 22.22 6.76
N ASP A 420 -6.55 22.03 5.52
CA ASP A 420 -7.94 22.33 5.15
C ASP A 420 -8.94 21.39 5.86
N LEU A 421 -8.60 20.11 6.04
CA LEU A 421 -9.41 19.19 6.85
C LEU A 421 -9.50 19.66 8.30
N HIS A 422 -8.38 19.96 8.90
CA HIS A 422 -8.32 20.40 10.29
C HIS A 422 -8.98 21.78 10.52
N LYS A 423 -8.94 22.67 9.52
CA LYS A 423 -9.72 23.92 9.56
C LYS A 423 -11.23 23.64 9.59
N ARG A 424 -11.70 22.71 8.74
CA ARG A 424 -13.13 22.33 8.76
C ARG A 424 -13.54 21.80 10.14
N TRP A 425 -12.68 20.99 10.78
CA TRP A 425 -12.96 20.50 12.14
C TRP A 425 -13.04 21.63 13.17
N LEU A 426 -12.11 22.60 13.11
CA LEU A 426 -12.12 23.77 13.99
C LEU A 426 -13.37 24.62 13.80
N VAL A 427 -13.75 24.89 12.55
CA VAL A 427 -14.96 25.64 12.22
C VAL A 427 -16.22 24.90 12.69
N ALA A 428 -16.28 23.57 12.51
CA ALA A 428 -17.38 22.74 13.01
C ALA A 428 -17.45 22.72 14.55
N ALA A 429 -16.30 22.90 15.23
CA ALA A 429 -16.24 23.06 16.68
C ALA A 429 -16.59 24.51 17.15
N GLY A 430 -16.86 25.44 16.22
CA GLY A 430 -17.23 26.82 16.50
C GLY A 430 -16.04 27.78 16.64
N ALA A 431 -14.82 27.36 16.35
CA ALA A 431 -13.64 28.20 16.35
C ALA A 431 -13.54 29.06 15.08
N GLY A 432 -13.05 30.30 15.19
CA GLY A 432 -12.68 31.14 14.05
C GLY A 432 -11.23 30.87 13.64
N VAL A 433 -11.00 30.62 12.35
CA VAL A 433 -9.64 30.47 11.79
C VAL A 433 -9.41 31.58 10.77
N ALA A 434 -8.33 32.36 10.95
CA ALA A 434 -8.00 33.42 10.02
C ALA A 434 -7.57 32.91 8.66
N ASP A 435 -7.76 33.73 7.61
CA ASP A 435 -7.34 33.40 6.26
C ASP A 435 -5.80 33.26 6.20
N GLY A 436 -5.34 32.31 5.41
CA GLY A 436 -3.91 32.05 5.20
C GLY A 436 -3.21 31.26 6.31
N VAL A 437 -3.82 31.11 7.48
CA VAL A 437 -3.25 30.34 8.61
C VAL A 437 -3.21 28.86 8.27
N GLN A 438 -2.13 28.18 8.60
CA GLN A 438 -2.04 26.72 8.56
C GLN A 438 -2.34 26.13 9.96
N VAL A 439 -3.13 25.06 9.96
CA VAL A 439 -3.44 24.36 11.21
C VAL A 439 -3.20 22.87 11.05
N GLU A 440 -2.72 22.27 12.12
CA GLU A 440 -2.51 20.85 12.21
C GLU A 440 -3.00 20.34 13.56
N ILE A 441 -3.77 19.27 13.55
CA ILE A 441 -4.29 18.63 14.76
C ILE A 441 -3.64 17.25 14.86
N SER A 442 -2.90 17.03 15.93
CA SER A 442 -2.35 15.71 16.24
C SER A 442 -3.49 14.71 16.45
N PRO A 443 -3.40 13.49 15.91
CA PRO A 443 -4.33 12.41 16.29
C PRO A 443 -4.40 12.18 17.80
N ARG A 444 -3.30 12.46 18.53
CA ARG A 444 -3.24 12.38 20.00
C ARG A 444 -4.07 13.46 20.69
N PHE A 445 -4.29 14.60 20.03
CA PHE A 445 -5.17 15.64 20.52
C PHE A 445 -6.63 15.32 20.20
N ALA A 446 -6.97 15.00 18.94
CA ALA A 446 -8.33 14.63 18.54
C ALA A 446 -8.32 13.72 17.32
N LEU A 447 -9.13 12.67 17.33
CA LEU A 447 -9.31 11.71 16.23
C LEU A 447 -10.46 12.08 15.29
N SER A 448 -11.33 13.01 15.70
CA SER A 448 -12.51 13.45 14.93
C SER A 448 -12.87 14.91 15.24
N ALA A 449 -13.75 15.49 14.39
CA ALA A 449 -14.30 16.82 14.62
C ALA A 449 -15.15 16.90 15.91
N ASP A 450 -15.86 15.81 16.25
CA ASP A 450 -16.69 15.76 17.45
C ASP A 450 -15.83 15.76 18.72
N GLU A 451 -14.76 14.96 18.73
CA GLU A 451 -13.81 14.98 19.85
C GLU A 451 -13.13 16.36 19.99
N LEU A 452 -12.81 17.00 18.87
CA LEU A 452 -12.23 18.34 18.88
C LEU A 452 -13.19 19.38 19.50
N ARG A 453 -14.49 19.25 19.24
CA ARG A 453 -15.54 20.13 19.80
C ARG A 453 -15.60 20.09 21.32
N GLU A 454 -15.29 18.94 21.92
CA GLU A 454 -15.23 18.78 23.37
C GLU A 454 -13.97 19.43 24.00
N LYS A 455 -12.90 19.59 23.21
CA LYS A 455 -11.58 20.04 23.68
C LYS A 455 -11.29 21.54 23.43
N ILE A 456 -11.99 22.12 22.46
CA ILE A 456 -11.75 23.52 22.07
C ILE A 456 -12.98 24.38 22.37
N PRO A 457 -12.81 25.53 23.10
CA PRO A 457 -13.89 26.49 23.29
C PRO A 457 -14.42 27.02 21.96
N ALA A 458 -15.74 27.09 21.79
CA ALA A 458 -16.40 27.53 20.56
C ALA A 458 -16.06 28.99 20.16
N SER A 459 -15.53 29.80 21.09
CA SER A 459 -15.10 31.19 20.82
C SER A 459 -13.60 31.32 20.50
N SER A 460 -12.90 30.18 20.33
CA SER A 460 -11.46 30.18 20.03
C SER A 460 -11.16 30.89 18.71
N LYS A 461 -10.11 31.71 18.70
CA LYS A 461 -9.59 32.37 17.49
C LYS A 461 -8.20 31.87 17.21
N ILE A 462 -7.97 31.46 15.96
CA ILE A 462 -6.70 30.95 15.48
C ILE A 462 -6.18 31.93 14.43
N ASP A 463 -5.27 32.79 14.84
CA ASP A 463 -4.77 33.92 14.05
C ASP A 463 -3.33 33.68 13.51
N SER A 464 -2.71 32.59 13.84
CA SER A 464 -1.37 32.19 13.39
C SER A 464 -1.28 30.68 13.20
N ASP A 465 -0.28 30.23 12.45
CA ASP A 465 -0.01 28.80 12.25
C ASP A 465 0.06 28.06 13.57
N ARG A 466 -0.68 26.96 13.68
CA ARG A 466 -0.82 26.26 14.94
C ARG A 466 -0.89 24.76 14.81
N TYR A 467 -0.06 24.10 15.62
CA TYR A 467 -0.12 22.67 15.88
C TYR A 467 -0.82 22.42 17.22
N PHE A 468 -1.88 21.62 17.19
CA PHE A 468 -2.58 21.15 18.38
C PHE A 468 -2.02 19.78 18.75
N ASP A 469 -1.21 19.72 19.79
CA ASP A 469 -0.65 18.47 20.32
C ASP A 469 -1.28 18.12 21.67
N ALA A 470 -1.10 16.83 22.11
CA ALA A 470 -1.67 16.33 23.35
C ALA A 470 -0.99 16.93 24.60
#